data_3e52b3707fa8e5341f6af7a94fff1f76
#
_entry.id   3e52b3707fa8e5341f6af7a94fff1f76
#
_cell.length_a   1.000
_cell.length_b   1.000
_cell.length_c   1.000
_cell.angle_alpha   90.00
_cell.angle_beta   90.00
_cell.angle_gamma   90.00
#
_symmetry.space_group_name_H-M   'P 1'
#
loop_
_entity.id
_entity.type
_entity.pdbx_description
1 polymer ?
#
loop_
_entity_poly.entity_id
_entity_poly.type
_entity_poly.pdbx_seq_one_letter_code
_entity_poly.pdbx_strand_id
1 'polypeptide(L)'
;MKYQEEIALKNGEPLLLRSLRTEDAQQALDVCKRTAAETLNLMRYADEWHLTLQQEREYIRNMENGPKSLMLGAFFRGKLVGIGSITPPSPVDRARHRAGLGIAIVKSCWGMGIGTAMMQALIAQAKNTALEQLELEVVSTNDTAIRLYERHGFEAFACHPRKLKYRDGRYADMLLMMLDLRAKR
;
A
#
# COMPACT_ATOMS: atom_id res chain seq x y z
N MET A 1 13.61 2.97 -5.33
CA MET A 1 14.14 1.96 -4.37
C MET A 1 13.96 0.57 -4.95
N LYS A 2 14.95 -0.34 -4.81
CA LYS A 2 14.81 -1.74 -5.25
C LYS A 2 14.79 -2.64 -4.02
N TYR A 3 13.88 -3.61 -4.02
CA TYR A 3 13.71 -4.56 -2.92
C TYR A 3 13.43 -5.95 -3.47
N GLN A 4 13.99 -6.96 -2.84
CA GLN A 4 13.64 -8.36 -3.07
C GLN A 4 14.04 -9.18 -1.84
N GLU A 5 13.08 -9.92 -1.29
CA GLU A 5 13.30 -10.86 -0.18
C GLU A 5 12.27 -11.98 -0.26
N GLU A 6 12.69 -13.19 0.05
CA GLU A 6 11.79 -14.32 0.27
C GLU A 6 11.68 -14.59 1.75
N ILE A 7 10.46 -14.66 2.26
CA ILE A 7 10.15 -14.86 3.67
C ILE A 7 9.23 -16.07 3.84
N ALA A 8 9.28 -16.72 4.99
CA ALA A 8 8.32 -17.74 5.36
C ALA A 8 7.08 -17.12 6.03
N LEU A 9 5.90 -17.42 5.53
CA LEU A 9 4.63 -17.09 6.19
C LEU A 9 4.46 -17.94 7.47
N LYS A 10 3.46 -17.58 8.30
CA LYS A 10 3.17 -18.33 9.55
C LYS A 10 2.87 -19.81 9.34
N ASN A 11 2.37 -20.20 8.19
CA ASN A 11 2.09 -21.58 7.80
C ASN A 11 3.30 -22.29 7.14
N GLY A 12 4.48 -21.66 7.12
CA GLY A 12 5.71 -22.19 6.54
C GLY A 12 5.83 -22.00 5.02
N GLU A 13 4.81 -21.50 4.33
CA GLU A 13 4.88 -21.29 2.87
C GLU A 13 5.72 -20.06 2.52
N PRO A 14 6.48 -20.11 1.40
CA PRO A 14 7.29 -18.98 0.96
C PRO A 14 6.43 -17.86 0.38
N LEU A 15 6.80 -16.62 0.70
CA LEU A 15 6.27 -15.40 0.10
C LEU A 15 7.45 -14.61 -0.45
N LEU A 16 7.42 -14.31 -1.74
CA LEU A 16 8.38 -13.40 -2.35
C LEU A 16 7.83 -11.97 -2.30
N LEU A 17 8.54 -11.10 -1.61
CA LEU A 17 8.33 -9.66 -1.66
C LEU A 17 9.39 -9.03 -2.56
N ARG A 18 8.98 -8.31 -3.60
CA ARG A 18 9.92 -7.57 -4.46
C ARG A 18 9.29 -6.33 -5.08
N SER A 19 10.14 -5.41 -5.48
CA SER A 19 9.71 -4.29 -6.32
C SER A 19 9.01 -4.80 -7.56
N LEU A 20 7.89 -4.18 -7.93
CA LEU A 20 7.23 -4.45 -9.22
C LEU A 20 8.11 -3.97 -10.36
N ARG A 21 8.01 -4.67 -11.48
CA ARG A 21 8.67 -4.37 -12.76
C ARG A 21 7.61 -4.11 -13.82
N THR A 22 7.99 -3.52 -14.92
CA THR A 22 7.06 -3.22 -16.04
C THR A 22 6.35 -4.47 -16.60
N GLU A 23 6.99 -5.65 -16.47
CA GLU A 23 6.41 -6.94 -16.86
C GLU A 23 5.24 -7.38 -15.97
N ASP A 24 5.20 -6.89 -14.75
CA ASP A 24 4.14 -7.20 -13.77
C ASP A 24 2.86 -6.37 -13.99
N ALA A 25 2.87 -5.40 -14.90
CA ALA A 25 1.80 -4.41 -15.05
C ALA A 25 0.41 -5.04 -15.24
N GLN A 26 0.29 -6.14 -16.00
CA GLN A 26 -1.00 -6.81 -16.17
C GLN A 26 -1.48 -7.41 -14.84
N GLN A 27 -0.62 -8.12 -14.12
CA GLN A 27 -0.98 -8.68 -12.80
C GLN A 27 -1.29 -7.57 -11.78
N ALA A 28 -0.61 -6.41 -11.86
CA ALA A 28 -0.89 -5.26 -11.00
C ALA A 28 -2.29 -4.71 -11.23
N LEU A 29 -2.68 -4.49 -12.49
CA LEU A 29 -4.05 -4.09 -12.85
C LEU A 29 -5.10 -5.10 -12.38
N ASP A 30 -4.82 -6.40 -12.55
CA ASP A 30 -5.74 -7.46 -12.14
C ASP A 30 -5.92 -7.48 -10.60
N VAL A 31 -4.83 -7.32 -9.84
CA VAL A 31 -4.88 -7.22 -8.37
C VAL A 31 -5.64 -5.96 -7.94
N CYS A 32 -5.38 -4.81 -8.54
CA CYS A 32 -6.09 -3.57 -8.22
C CYS A 32 -7.60 -3.69 -8.44
N LYS A 33 -8.02 -4.21 -9.61
CA LYS A 33 -9.45 -4.44 -9.92
C LYS A 33 -10.07 -5.45 -8.97
N ARG A 34 -9.37 -6.57 -8.71
CA ARG A 34 -9.85 -7.62 -7.83
C ARG A 34 -10.02 -7.14 -6.40
N THR A 35 -9.02 -6.47 -5.83
CA THR A 35 -9.11 -5.94 -4.47
C THR A 35 -10.22 -4.89 -4.34
N ALA A 36 -10.42 -4.04 -5.35
CA ALA A 36 -11.51 -3.07 -5.38
C ALA A 36 -12.90 -3.71 -5.47
N ALA A 37 -13.01 -4.90 -6.10
CA ALA A 37 -14.27 -5.67 -6.13
C ALA A 37 -14.54 -6.43 -4.82
N GLU A 38 -13.50 -6.79 -4.08
CA GLU A 38 -13.60 -7.62 -2.86
C GLU A 38 -13.88 -6.82 -1.58
N THR A 39 -13.76 -5.46 -1.60
CA THR A 39 -13.97 -4.62 -0.42
C THR A 39 -14.44 -3.20 -0.78
N LEU A 40 -15.15 -2.56 0.13
CA LEU A 40 -15.51 -1.12 0.07
C LEU A 40 -14.47 -0.21 0.76
N ASN A 41 -13.34 -0.74 1.19
CA ASN A 41 -12.32 0.00 1.94
C ASN A 41 -11.29 0.70 1.05
N LEU A 42 -11.44 0.64 -0.27
CA LEU A 42 -10.57 1.31 -1.24
C LEU A 42 -11.27 2.55 -1.82
N MET A 43 -10.47 3.52 -2.26
CA MET A 43 -10.96 4.78 -2.83
C MET A 43 -11.72 4.60 -4.15
N ARG A 44 -11.50 3.52 -4.88
CA ARG A 44 -12.08 3.27 -6.21
C ARG A 44 -12.87 1.99 -6.22
N TYR A 45 -13.98 1.99 -6.94
CA TYR A 45 -14.65 0.78 -7.36
C TYR A 45 -13.87 0.06 -8.46
N ALA A 46 -14.12 -1.23 -8.65
CA ALA A 46 -13.41 -2.03 -9.66
C ALA A 46 -13.62 -1.52 -11.10
N ASP A 47 -14.82 -0.99 -11.39
CA ASP A 47 -15.18 -0.43 -12.69
C ASP A 47 -14.62 0.98 -12.95
N GLU A 48 -13.97 1.60 -11.96
CA GLU A 48 -13.27 2.89 -12.09
C GLU A 48 -11.77 2.72 -12.41
N TRP A 49 -11.31 1.48 -12.55
CA TRP A 49 -9.94 1.19 -12.97
C TRP A 49 -9.83 1.16 -14.49
N HIS A 50 -9.64 2.33 -15.10
CA HIS A 50 -9.57 2.52 -16.57
C HIS A 50 -8.14 2.62 -17.10
N LEU A 51 -7.12 2.40 -16.27
CA LEU A 51 -5.73 2.43 -16.72
C LEU A 51 -5.49 1.36 -17.78
N THR A 52 -4.88 1.77 -18.88
CA THR A 52 -4.37 0.85 -19.91
C THR A 52 -3.11 0.15 -19.40
N LEU A 53 -2.78 -0.98 -20.01
CA LEU A 53 -1.53 -1.69 -19.70
C LEU A 53 -0.29 -0.81 -19.90
N GLN A 54 -0.31 0.08 -20.91
CA GLN A 54 0.78 1.01 -21.17
C GLN A 54 0.92 2.05 -20.06
N GLN A 55 -0.19 2.62 -19.61
CA GLN A 55 -0.19 3.58 -18.48
C GLN A 55 0.31 2.95 -17.18
N GLU A 56 -0.08 1.69 -16.91
CA GLU A 56 0.42 0.97 -15.73
C GLU A 56 1.92 0.68 -15.82
N ARG A 57 2.43 0.31 -17.00
CA ARG A 57 3.88 0.16 -17.22
C ARG A 57 4.64 1.46 -16.99
N GLU A 58 4.10 2.58 -17.45
CA GLU A 58 4.68 3.91 -17.23
C GLU A 58 4.65 4.29 -15.75
N TYR A 59 3.55 4.02 -15.06
CA TYR A 59 3.43 4.26 -13.63
C TYR A 59 4.46 3.44 -12.83
N ILE A 60 4.58 2.13 -13.09
CA ILE A 60 5.58 1.26 -12.44
C ILE A 60 7.00 1.77 -12.71
N ARG A 61 7.32 2.15 -13.96
CA ARG A 61 8.62 2.72 -14.33
C ARG A 61 8.92 4.01 -13.57
N ASN A 62 7.95 4.90 -13.44
CA ASN A 62 8.11 6.14 -12.71
C ASN A 62 8.33 5.89 -11.21
N MET A 63 7.64 4.92 -10.63
CA MET A 63 7.84 4.49 -9.25
C MET A 63 9.23 3.86 -9.04
N GLU A 64 9.72 3.06 -9.98
CA GLU A 64 11.05 2.45 -9.92
C GLU A 64 12.17 3.50 -9.98
N ASN A 65 12.02 4.53 -10.80
CA ASN A 65 13.01 5.60 -10.99
C ASN A 65 12.96 6.68 -9.90
N GLY A 66 11.90 6.74 -9.12
CA GLY A 66 11.77 7.71 -8.04
C GLY A 66 12.67 7.40 -6.85
N PRO A 67 13.48 8.38 -6.35
CA PRO A 67 14.45 8.13 -5.29
C PRO A 67 13.82 7.77 -3.94
N LYS A 68 12.57 8.16 -3.72
CA LYS A 68 11.81 7.92 -2.50
C LYS A 68 10.50 7.16 -2.76
N SER A 69 10.37 6.54 -3.93
CA SER A 69 9.20 5.78 -4.35
C SER A 69 9.50 4.30 -4.32
N LEU A 70 8.53 3.51 -3.95
CA LEU A 70 8.57 2.05 -4.03
C LEU A 70 7.19 1.53 -4.38
N MET A 71 7.11 0.62 -5.34
CA MET A 71 5.93 -0.20 -5.59
C MET A 71 6.31 -1.65 -5.32
N LEU A 72 5.84 -2.19 -4.19
CA LEU A 72 6.15 -3.51 -3.68
C LEU A 72 5.06 -4.50 -4.06
N GLY A 73 5.43 -5.61 -4.68
CA GLY A 73 4.55 -6.75 -4.95
C GLY A 73 4.76 -7.87 -3.93
N ALA A 74 3.68 -8.48 -3.49
CA ALA A 74 3.67 -9.72 -2.74
C ALA A 74 3.29 -10.88 -3.67
N PHE A 75 4.23 -11.81 -3.90
CA PHE A 75 4.04 -12.96 -4.78
C PHE A 75 3.93 -14.23 -3.94
N PHE A 76 2.77 -14.84 -4.00
CA PHE A 76 2.47 -16.08 -3.31
C PHE A 76 2.16 -17.18 -4.33
N ARG A 77 2.86 -18.31 -4.25
CA ARG A 77 2.77 -19.41 -5.23
C ARG A 77 2.92 -18.90 -6.69
N GLY A 78 3.87 -17.99 -6.91
CA GLY A 78 4.18 -17.42 -8.23
C GLY A 78 3.16 -16.40 -8.76
N LYS A 79 2.13 -16.04 -8.01
CA LYS A 79 1.11 -15.04 -8.41
C LYS A 79 1.20 -13.79 -7.55
N LEU A 80 1.04 -12.63 -8.17
CA LEU A 80 0.90 -11.37 -7.45
C LEU A 80 -0.44 -11.38 -6.69
N VAL A 81 -0.39 -11.26 -5.36
CA VAL A 81 -1.55 -11.30 -4.47
C VAL A 81 -1.72 -10.03 -3.63
N GLY A 82 -0.75 -9.16 -3.66
CA GLY A 82 -0.82 -7.86 -2.95
C GLY A 82 0.14 -6.84 -3.54
N ILE A 83 -0.24 -5.58 -3.40
CA ILE A 83 0.55 -4.43 -3.82
C ILE A 83 0.63 -3.45 -2.66
N GLY A 84 1.83 -2.96 -2.39
CA GLY A 84 2.07 -1.86 -1.46
C GLY A 84 2.90 -0.77 -2.11
N SER A 85 2.75 0.46 -1.66
CA SER A 85 3.50 1.57 -2.23
C SER A 85 3.95 2.58 -1.20
N ILE A 86 5.10 3.21 -1.48
CA ILE A 86 5.53 4.46 -0.88
C ILE A 86 5.54 5.49 -2.00
N THR A 87 4.76 6.55 -1.84
CA THR A 87 4.58 7.59 -2.86
C THR A 87 4.82 8.96 -2.26
N PRO A 88 5.90 9.68 -2.65
CA PRO A 88 6.12 11.05 -2.21
C PRO A 88 4.96 11.94 -2.65
N PRO A 89 4.42 12.80 -1.77
CA PRO A 89 3.22 13.59 -2.09
C PRO A 89 3.49 14.71 -3.08
N SER A 90 4.74 15.20 -3.11
CA SER A 90 5.08 16.37 -3.93
C SER A 90 6.60 16.53 -4.05
N PRO A 91 7.10 17.07 -5.17
CA PRO A 91 8.51 17.41 -5.33
C PRO A 91 8.92 18.70 -4.57
N VAL A 92 7.99 19.42 -3.92
CA VAL A 92 8.30 20.66 -3.23
C VAL A 92 9.09 20.41 -1.95
N ASP A 93 10.11 21.24 -1.71
CA ASP A 93 11.07 21.07 -0.61
C ASP A 93 10.41 20.98 0.77
N ARG A 94 9.39 21.78 1.03
CA ARG A 94 8.69 21.81 2.33
C ARG A 94 7.92 20.54 2.66
N ALA A 95 7.62 19.68 1.67
CA ALA A 95 6.87 18.45 1.84
C ALA A 95 7.68 17.18 1.52
N ARG A 96 8.96 17.33 1.10
CA ARG A 96 9.79 16.20 0.63
C ARG A 96 10.22 15.21 1.71
N HIS A 97 9.99 15.55 3.00
CA HIS A 97 10.33 14.70 4.14
C HIS A 97 9.27 13.61 4.42
N ARG A 98 8.12 13.67 3.76
CA ARG A 98 7.01 12.74 3.98
C ARG A 98 6.63 11.99 2.71
N ALA A 99 5.95 10.85 2.87
CA ALA A 99 5.38 10.07 1.77
C ALA A 99 4.07 9.39 2.19
N GLY A 100 3.19 9.20 1.22
CA GLY A 100 2.02 8.36 1.38
C GLY A 100 2.39 6.89 1.37
N LEU A 101 1.68 6.07 2.15
CA LEU A 101 1.77 4.62 2.15
C LEU A 101 0.41 4.03 1.81
N GLY A 102 0.38 3.05 0.92
CA GLY A 102 -0.82 2.28 0.57
C GLY A 102 -0.53 0.79 0.53
N ILE A 103 -1.53 -0.02 0.85
CA ILE A 103 -1.46 -1.48 0.76
C ILE A 103 -2.81 -2.06 0.37
N ALA A 104 -2.81 -3.01 -0.56
CA ALA A 104 -3.99 -3.78 -0.93
C ALA A 104 -3.60 -5.24 -1.14
N ILE A 105 -4.40 -6.17 -0.61
CA ILE A 105 -4.17 -7.63 -0.69
C ILE A 105 -5.48 -8.29 -1.06
N VAL A 106 -5.45 -9.26 -1.99
CA VAL A 106 -6.63 -10.03 -2.38
C VAL A 106 -7.21 -10.76 -1.18
N LYS A 107 -8.54 -10.80 -1.09
CA LYS A 107 -9.27 -11.30 0.09
C LYS A 107 -8.92 -12.75 0.44
N SER A 108 -8.67 -13.59 -0.55
CA SER A 108 -8.28 -15.00 -0.34
C SER A 108 -6.93 -15.19 0.38
N CYS A 109 -6.13 -14.14 0.51
CA CYS A 109 -4.83 -14.14 1.19
C CYS A 109 -4.84 -13.34 2.50
N TRP A 110 -6.00 -12.90 2.98
CA TRP A 110 -6.11 -12.24 4.27
C TRP A 110 -5.84 -13.20 5.42
N GLY A 111 -5.34 -12.67 6.54
CA GLY A 111 -5.02 -13.47 7.74
C GLY A 111 -3.73 -14.29 7.67
N MET A 112 -3.08 -14.38 6.49
CA MET A 112 -1.87 -15.18 6.28
C MET A 112 -0.57 -14.49 6.76
N GLY A 113 -0.63 -13.23 7.23
CA GLY A 113 0.55 -12.48 7.66
C GLY A 113 1.20 -11.64 6.55
N ILE A 114 0.70 -11.71 5.30
CA ILE A 114 1.24 -10.98 4.16
C ILE A 114 1.24 -9.46 4.40
N GLY A 115 0.15 -8.91 4.96
CA GLY A 115 0.08 -7.48 5.30
C GLY A 115 1.15 -7.03 6.27
N THR A 116 1.43 -7.84 7.31
CA THR A 116 2.51 -7.58 8.28
C THR A 116 3.87 -7.56 7.60
N ALA A 117 4.15 -8.55 6.77
CA ALA A 117 5.41 -8.64 6.03
C ALA A 117 5.62 -7.45 5.07
N MET A 118 4.57 -7.09 4.32
CA MET A 118 4.62 -5.93 3.43
C MET A 118 4.85 -4.62 4.20
N MET A 119 4.16 -4.41 5.33
CA MET A 119 4.36 -3.22 6.17
C MET A 119 5.79 -3.13 6.70
N GLN A 120 6.35 -4.24 7.18
CA GLN A 120 7.74 -4.30 7.65
C GLN A 120 8.71 -3.91 6.55
N ALA A 121 8.55 -4.48 5.34
CA ALA A 121 9.38 -4.19 4.18
C ALA A 121 9.29 -2.71 3.76
N LEU A 122 8.07 -2.18 3.63
CA LEU A 122 7.85 -0.78 3.24
C LEU A 122 8.46 0.20 4.25
N ILE A 123 8.24 -0.02 5.56
CA ILE A 123 8.79 0.84 6.61
C ILE A 123 10.32 0.75 6.65
N ALA A 124 10.89 -0.45 6.53
CA ALA A 124 12.34 -0.62 6.47
C ALA A 124 12.95 0.12 5.27
N GLN A 125 12.32 0.04 4.10
CA GLN A 125 12.78 0.76 2.91
C GLN A 125 12.62 2.28 3.05
N ALA A 126 11.54 2.77 3.66
CA ALA A 126 11.37 4.20 3.93
C ALA A 126 12.47 4.74 4.85
N LYS A 127 12.85 4.00 5.89
CA LYS A 127 13.93 4.35 6.83
C LYS A 127 15.32 4.44 6.18
N ASN A 128 15.53 3.74 5.06
CA ASN A 128 16.76 3.82 4.29
C ASN A 128 16.82 5.05 3.35
N THR A 129 15.87 5.95 3.47
CA THR A 129 15.79 7.20 2.70
C THR A 129 15.83 8.42 3.62
N ALA A 130 15.78 9.61 3.03
CA ALA A 130 15.59 10.85 3.79
C ALA A 130 14.09 11.17 4.05
N LEU A 131 13.23 10.15 4.13
CA LEU A 131 11.86 10.31 4.61
C LEU A 131 11.87 10.31 6.15
N GLU A 132 11.09 11.21 6.71
CA GLU A 132 10.92 11.35 8.16
C GLU A 132 9.54 10.91 8.61
N GLN A 133 8.58 10.80 7.67
CA GLN A 133 7.18 10.53 7.97
C GLN A 133 6.52 9.70 6.86
N LEU A 134 5.75 8.69 7.27
CA LEU A 134 4.80 8.00 6.40
C LEU A 134 3.38 8.33 6.83
N GLU A 135 2.51 8.58 5.84
CA GLU A 135 1.10 8.91 6.03
C GLU A 135 0.21 7.91 5.29
N LEU A 136 -0.95 7.62 5.83
CA LEU A 136 -1.97 6.83 5.15
C LEU A 136 -3.37 7.29 5.51
N GLU A 137 -4.33 6.93 4.67
CA GLU A 137 -5.74 7.08 4.93
C GLU A 137 -6.41 5.69 4.99
N VAL A 138 -7.29 5.50 5.96
CA VAL A 138 -8.02 4.24 6.14
C VAL A 138 -9.48 4.50 6.50
N VAL A 139 -10.40 3.73 5.92
CA VAL A 139 -11.82 3.80 6.28
C VAL A 139 -11.97 3.50 7.77
N SER A 140 -12.67 4.36 8.50
CA SER A 140 -12.76 4.33 9.98
C SER A 140 -13.37 3.04 10.54
N THR A 141 -14.08 2.29 9.71
CA THR A 141 -14.66 0.97 10.07
C THR A 141 -13.81 -0.21 9.64
N ASN A 142 -12.62 0.02 9.05
CA ASN A 142 -11.69 -1.05 8.66
C ASN A 142 -10.76 -1.43 9.81
N ASP A 143 -11.33 -1.99 10.88
CA ASP A 143 -10.59 -2.35 12.10
C ASP A 143 -9.38 -3.25 11.83
N THR A 144 -9.46 -4.13 10.83
CA THR A 144 -8.35 -5.03 10.49
C THR A 144 -7.14 -4.27 10.00
N ALA A 145 -7.34 -3.28 9.11
CA ALA A 145 -6.24 -2.45 8.61
C ALA A 145 -5.75 -1.48 9.69
N ILE A 146 -6.65 -0.87 10.46
CA ILE A 146 -6.29 0.05 11.56
C ILE A 146 -5.37 -0.68 12.55
N ARG A 147 -5.77 -1.86 13.04
CA ARG A 147 -4.92 -2.67 13.94
C ARG A 147 -3.59 -3.10 13.29
N LEU A 148 -3.56 -3.31 11.97
CA LEU A 148 -2.31 -3.58 11.27
C LEU A 148 -1.38 -2.36 11.34
N TYR A 149 -1.88 -1.16 11.05
CA TYR A 149 -1.10 0.07 11.06
C TYR A 149 -0.63 0.45 12.47
N GLU A 150 -1.51 0.37 13.47
CA GLU A 150 -1.18 0.63 14.89
C GLU A 150 -0.05 -0.28 15.39
N ARG A 151 -0.08 -1.58 15.06
CA ARG A 151 1.00 -2.51 15.41
C ARG A 151 2.35 -2.16 14.77
N HIS A 152 2.35 -1.37 13.71
CA HIS A 152 3.56 -0.88 13.06
C HIS A 152 3.93 0.55 13.47
N GLY A 153 3.23 1.10 14.47
CA GLY A 153 3.54 2.39 15.08
C GLY A 153 2.88 3.58 14.39
N PHE A 154 1.90 3.36 13.51
CA PHE A 154 1.08 4.45 13.01
C PHE A 154 0.08 4.88 14.07
N GLU A 155 -0.10 6.19 14.19
CA GLU A 155 -1.06 6.82 15.09
C GLU A 155 -2.07 7.65 14.28
N ALA A 156 -3.35 7.57 14.65
CA ALA A 156 -4.38 8.40 14.06
C ALA A 156 -4.23 9.84 14.58
N PHE A 157 -4.11 10.81 13.68
CA PHE A 157 -3.98 12.22 14.04
C PHE A 157 -5.16 13.08 13.60
N ALA A 158 -6.00 12.58 12.69
CA ALA A 158 -7.22 13.26 12.25
C ALA A 158 -8.26 12.26 11.72
N CYS A 159 -9.51 12.74 11.67
CA CYS A 159 -10.61 12.07 10.99
C CYS A 159 -11.21 13.03 9.95
N HIS A 160 -11.41 12.56 8.74
CA HIS A 160 -12.12 13.28 7.69
C HIS A 160 -13.55 12.72 7.60
N PRO A 161 -14.56 13.42 8.17
CA PRO A 161 -15.93 12.92 8.17
C PRO A 161 -16.49 12.87 6.75
N ARG A 162 -17.23 11.81 6.43
CA ARG A 162 -17.93 11.63 5.15
C ARG A 162 -17.02 11.79 3.92
N LYS A 163 -15.77 11.37 4.02
CA LYS A 163 -14.77 11.43 2.93
C LYS A 163 -15.20 10.61 1.72
N LEU A 164 -15.82 9.45 1.94
CA LEU A 164 -16.34 8.61 0.88
C LEU A 164 -17.86 8.63 0.88
N LYS A 165 -18.46 8.62 -0.31
CA LYS A 165 -19.88 8.38 -0.53
C LYS A 165 -20.04 7.12 -1.37
N TYR A 166 -20.68 6.11 -0.83
CA TYR A 166 -20.97 4.87 -1.54
C TYR A 166 -22.16 5.05 -2.51
N ARG A 167 -22.24 4.17 -3.51
CA ARG A 167 -23.31 4.19 -4.53
C ARG A 167 -24.71 3.99 -3.94
N ASP A 168 -24.79 3.34 -2.78
CA ASP A 168 -26.05 3.17 -2.01
C ASP A 168 -26.44 4.39 -1.17
N GLY A 169 -25.68 5.48 -1.25
CA GLY A 169 -25.92 6.74 -0.56
C GLY A 169 -25.30 6.84 0.83
N ARG A 170 -24.77 5.75 1.40
CA ARG A 170 -24.06 5.78 2.70
C ARG A 170 -22.74 6.55 2.58
N TYR A 171 -22.28 7.07 3.70
CA TYR A 171 -20.98 7.73 3.80
C TYR A 171 -20.04 6.92 4.68
N ALA A 172 -18.76 7.10 4.45
CA ALA A 172 -17.71 6.61 5.34
C ALA A 172 -16.74 7.73 5.68
N ASP A 173 -16.31 7.71 6.94
CA ASP A 173 -15.23 8.56 7.43
C ASP A 173 -13.89 7.91 7.16
N MET A 174 -12.84 8.73 7.01
CA MET A 174 -11.47 8.25 6.86
C MET A 174 -10.62 8.75 8.02
N LEU A 175 -9.92 7.82 8.66
CA LEU A 175 -8.85 8.17 9.59
C LEU A 175 -7.58 8.50 8.79
N LEU A 176 -6.92 9.59 9.19
CA LEU A 176 -5.59 9.93 8.71
C LEU A 176 -4.60 9.46 9.77
N MET A 177 -3.69 8.58 9.38
CA MET A 177 -2.70 8.00 10.28
C MET A 177 -1.29 8.33 9.81
N MET A 178 -0.37 8.47 10.76
CA MET A 178 1.02 8.77 10.46
C MET A 178 1.98 7.94 11.30
N LEU A 179 3.16 7.66 10.74
CA LEU A 179 4.31 7.07 11.42
C LEU A 179 5.49 8.04 11.35
N ASP A 180 6.02 8.48 12.50
CA ASP A 180 7.29 9.21 12.57
C ASP A 180 8.45 8.22 12.45
N LEU A 181 9.23 8.33 11.37
CA LEU A 181 10.37 7.46 11.10
C LEU A 181 11.63 7.85 11.91
N ARG A 182 11.66 9.07 12.49
CA ARG A 182 12.76 9.58 13.33
C ARG A 182 12.68 9.07 14.76
N ALA A 183 11.50 8.65 15.23
CA ALA A 183 11.30 8.15 16.56
C ALA A 183 12.23 6.93 16.81
N LYS A 184 13.13 7.05 17.75
CA LYS A 184 13.93 5.91 18.25
C LYS A 184 12.99 5.04 19.08
N ARG A 185 12.79 3.82 18.64
CA ARG A 185 12.13 2.79 19.48
C ARG A 185 13.05 2.32 20.57
#